data_c878833539fa5d888617548dec5eceb3
#
_entry.id   c878833539fa5d888617548dec5eceb3
#
_cell.length_a   1.000
_cell.length_b   1.000
_cell.length_c   1.000
_cell.angle_alpha   90.00
_cell.angle_beta   90.00
_cell.angle_gamma   90.00
#
_symmetry.space_group_name_H-M   'P 1'
#
loop_
_entity.id
_entity.type
_entity.pdbx_description
1 polymer ?
#
loop_
_entity_poly.entity_id
_entity_poly.type
_entity_poly.pdbx_seq_one_letter_code
_entity_poly.pdbx_strand_id
1 'polypeptide(L)'
;VATTFSTDTPNLVTGLVRQKGVSGNWVWWAFLLTGMLTVFVYARLWKRSGVMTDVEFYELRYSGKAAAFLRGFRALYLGLVFNVLVMGAVSLAAIKFGGIVLGWPGWLTLTIACSITLAYSTLGGLKAVIITDFLQFMLAMIGSVWAAVYVLGLKQVGGLSKLLSHE
;
A
#
# COMPACT_ATOMS: atom_id res chain seq x y z
N VAL A 1 0.47 5.53 4.67
CA VAL A 1 -0.06 5.72 3.30
C VAL A 1 0.99 5.31 2.27
N ALA A 2 2.24 5.78 2.38
CA ALA A 2 3.30 5.44 1.41
C ALA A 2 3.57 3.94 1.33
N THR A 3 3.64 3.26 2.45
CA THR A 3 3.86 1.81 2.55
C THR A 3 2.75 0.95 1.96
N THR A 4 1.56 1.50 1.80
CA THR A 4 0.41 0.82 1.18
C THR A 4 0.21 1.19 -0.29
N PHE A 5 0.97 2.16 -0.81
CA PHE A 5 0.93 2.54 -2.21
C PHE A 5 1.91 1.67 -3.00
N SER A 6 1.40 0.62 -3.58
CA SER A 6 2.16 -0.37 -4.35
C SER A 6 1.79 -0.37 -5.82
N THR A 7 2.53 -1.09 -6.65
CA THR A 7 2.34 -1.15 -8.11
C THR A 7 0.99 -1.73 -8.55
N ASP A 8 0.33 -2.49 -7.70
CA ASP A 8 -1.01 -3.05 -7.94
C ASP A 8 -2.12 -2.02 -7.73
N THR A 9 -1.91 -0.98 -6.92
CA THR A 9 -2.93 0.03 -6.59
C THR A 9 -3.48 0.76 -7.82
N PRO A 10 -2.67 1.29 -8.75
CA PRO A 10 -3.19 1.92 -9.96
C PRO A 10 -4.04 0.98 -10.82
N ASN A 11 -3.62 -0.28 -10.96
CA ASN A 11 -4.36 -1.29 -11.71
C ASN A 11 -5.71 -1.61 -11.07
N LEU A 12 -5.74 -1.75 -9.76
CA LEU A 12 -6.95 -2.06 -9.01
C LEU A 12 -7.95 -0.90 -9.07
N VAL A 13 -7.48 0.33 -8.86
CA VAL A 13 -8.33 1.54 -8.91
C VAL A 13 -8.90 1.73 -10.32
N THR A 14 -8.09 1.64 -11.36
CA THR A 14 -8.56 1.75 -12.75
C THR A 14 -9.53 0.64 -13.13
N GLY A 15 -9.29 -0.58 -12.64
CA GLY A 15 -10.19 -1.71 -12.82
C GLY A 15 -11.56 -1.50 -12.16
N LEU A 16 -11.58 -0.98 -10.94
CA LEU A 16 -12.81 -0.65 -10.22
C LEU A 16 -13.61 0.45 -10.91
N VAL A 17 -12.94 1.52 -11.34
CA VAL A 17 -13.59 2.62 -12.07
C VAL A 17 -14.17 2.13 -13.40
N ARG A 18 -13.45 1.29 -14.12
CA ARG A 18 -13.92 0.74 -15.41
C ARG A 18 -15.16 -0.16 -15.25
N GLN A 19 -15.26 -0.92 -14.16
CA GLN A 19 -16.34 -1.88 -13.94
C GLN A 19 -17.56 -1.27 -13.24
N LYS A 20 -17.34 -0.35 -12.31
CA LYS A 20 -18.37 0.17 -11.38
C LYS A 20 -18.51 1.69 -11.41
N GLY A 21 -17.79 2.36 -12.31
CA GLY A 21 -17.72 3.82 -12.33
C GLY A 21 -16.92 4.39 -11.15
N VAL A 22 -16.88 5.71 -11.05
CA VAL A 22 -16.13 6.42 -9.99
C VAL A 22 -16.60 6.04 -8.58
N SER A 23 -17.89 5.75 -8.43
CA SER A 23 -18.46 5.30 -7.14
C SER A 23 -17.88 4.00 -6.63
N GLY A 24 -17.34 3.14 -7.51
CA GLY A 24 -16.64 1.92 -7.12
C GLY A 24 -15.40 2.16 -6.24
N ASN A 25 -14.83 3.36 -6.30
CA ASN A 25 -13.71 3.76 -5.45
C ASN A 25 -14.07 4.03 -3.98
N TRP A 26 -15.35 3.97 -3.62
CA TRP A 26 -15.78 4.10 -2.23
C TRP A 26 -15.07 3.12 -1.29
N VAL A 27 -14.71 1.95 -1.78
CA VAL A 27 -13.91 0.96 -1.05
C VAL A 27 -12.58 1.55 -0.56
N TRP A 28 -11.94 2.41 -1.37
CA TRP A 28 -10.68 3.09 -1.03
C TRP A 28 -10.91 4.33 -0.17
N TRP A 29 -11.95 5.08 -0.42
CA TRP A 29 -12.26 6.30 0.36
C TRP A 29 -12.57 5.99 1.82
N ALA A 30 -13.10 4.80 2.12
CA ALA A 30 -13.30 4.34 3.49
C ALA A 30 -12.00 4.31 4.30
N PHE A 31 -10.85 4.03 3.66
CA PHE A 31 -9.55 4.06 4.32
C PHE A 31 -9.08 5.46 4.73
N LEU A 32 -9.64 6.52 4.16
CA LEU A 32 -9.35 7.89 4.58
C LEU A 32 -9.79 8.13 6.03
N LEU A 33 -10.98 7.70 6.38
CA LEU A 33 -11.52 7.85 7.75
C LEU A 33 -10.71 7.04 8.76
N THR A 34 -10.40 5.79 8.45
CA THR A 34 -9.56 4.94 9.33
C THR A 34 -8.16 5.48 9.45
N GLY A 35 -7.57 6.01 8.36
CA GLY A 35 -6.27 6.66 8.37
C GLY A 35 -6.26 7.91 9.27
N MET A 36 -7.26 8.77 9.15
CA MET A 36 -7.39 9.96 10.00
C MET A 36 -7.57 9.60 11.47
N LEU A 37 -8.43 8.64 11.79
CA LEU A 37 -8.59 8.14 13.16
C LEU A 37 -7.28 7.58 13.71
N THR A 38 -6.54 6.87 12.89
CA THR A 38 -5.23 6.31 13.28
C THR A 38 -4.25 7.43 13.64
N VAL A 39 -4.13 8.45 12.81
CA VAL A 39 -3.16 9.55 13.03
C VAL A 39 -3.55 10.43 14.22
N PHE A 40 -4.79 10.86 14.31
CA PHE A 40 -5.20 11.87 15.29
C PHE A 40 -5.60 11.29 16.65
N VAL A 41 -6.14 10.07 16.68
CA VAL A 41 -6.66 9.45 17.89
C VAL A 41 -5.81 8.27 18.33
N TYR A 42 -5.71 7.24 17.48
CA TYR A 42 -5.06 6.00 17.87
C TYR A 42 -3.55 6.11 18.06
N ALA A 43 -2.85 6.97 17.33
CA ALA A 43 -1.40 7.14 17.51
C ALA A 43 -1.02 7.60 18.92
N ARG A 44 -1.82 8.50 19.52
CA ARG A 44 -1.61 8.95 20.91
C ARG A 44 -1.90 7.83 21.92
N LEU A 45 -2.98 7.09 21.71
CA LEU A 45 -3.37 6.00 22.58
C LEU A 45 -2.35 4.87 22.52
N TRP A 46 -1.87 4.57 21.32
CA TRP A 46 -0.83 3.57 21.11
C TRP A 46 0.49 3.94 21.78
N LYS A 47 0.92 5.18 21.65
CA LYS A 47 2.10 5.67 22.35
C LYS A 47 1.97 5.60 23.88
N ARG A 48 0.77 5.85 24.42
CA ARG A 48 0.50 5.76 25.87
C ARG A 48 0.46 4.32 26.39
N SER A 49 0.09 3.36 25.56
CA SER A 49 0.04 1.95 25.97
C SER A 49 1.42 1.35 26.22
N GLY A 50 2.48 1.92 25.64
CA GLY A 50 3.86 1.46 25.79
C GLY A 50 4.18 0.15 25.06
N VAL A 51 3.22 -0.43 24.32
CA VAL A 51 3.42 -1.66 23.56
C VAL A 51 4.07 -1.37 22.20
N MET A 52 4.95 -2.25 21.75
CA MET A 52 5.62 -2.13 20.46
C MET A 52 4.80 -2.72 19.31
N THR A 53 3.96 -3.70 19.59
CA THR A 53 3.18 -4.42 18.58
C THR A 53 1.71 -4.53 18.96
N ASP A 54 0.82 -4.62 17.99
CA ASP A 54 -0.61 -4.85 18.21
C ASP A 54 -0.87 -6.20 18.90
N VAL A 55 -0.01 -7.16 18.65
CA VAL A 55 -0.09 -8.52 19.25
C VAL A 55 0.18 -8.48 20.75
N GLU A 56 1.13 -7.65 21.19
CA GLU A 56 1.45 -7.43 22.61
C GLU A 56 0.31 -6.73 23.36
N PHE A 57 -0.45 -5.87 22.69
CA PHE A 57 -1.61 -5.20 23.25
C PHE A 57 -2.67 -6.20 23.75
N TYR A 58 -2.81 -7.36 23.10
CA TYR A 58 -3.75 -8.39 23.55
C TYR A 58 -3.33 -9.02 24.86
N GLU A 59 -2.03 -9.18 25.11
CA GLU A 59 -1.56 -9.66 26.42
C GLU A 59 -1.77 -8.65 27.55
N LEU A 60 -1.63 -7.36 27.22
CA LEU A 60 -1.88 -6.29 28.18
C LEU A 60 -3.36 -6.23 28.59
N ARG A 61 -4.26 -6.44 27.62
CA ARG A 61 -5.72 -6.32 27.85
C ARG A 61 -6.36 -7.60 28.33
N TYR A 62 -5.88 -8.74 27.89
CA TYR A 62 -6.42 -10.05 28.22
C TYR A 62 -5.35 -10.87 28.92
N SER A 63 -5.70 -11.53 29.98
CA SER A 63 -4.79 -12.41 30.73
C SER A 63 -5.08 -13.88 30.44
N GLY A 64 -4.11 -14.75 30.76
CA GLY A 64 -4.26 -16.19 30.74
C GLY A 64 -3.98 -16.87 29.40
N LYS A 65 -4.27 -18.18 29.34
CA LYS A 65 -3.96 -19.04 28.18
C LYS A 65 -4.68 -18.61 26.90
N ALA A 66 -5.87 -18.01 27.00
CA ALA A 66 -6.63 -17.54 25.87
C ALA A 66 -5.94 -16.34 25.17
N ALA A 67 -5.35 -15.43 25.95
CA ALA A 67 -4.59 -14.29 25.41
C ALA A 67 -3.32 -14.76 24.68
N ALA A 68 -2.59 -15.72 25.24
CA ALA A 68 -1.41 -16.30 24.61
C ALA A 68 -1.77 -17.03 23.30
N PHE A 69 -2.87 -17.77 23.28
CA PHE A 69 -3.36 -18.41 22.05
C PHE A 69 -3.73 -17.38 20.98
N LEU A 70 -4.49 -16.34 21.34
CA LEU A 70 -4.88 -15.28 20.42
C LEU A 70 -3.67 -14.54 19.85
N ARG A 71 -2.67 -14.27 20.68
CA ARG A 71 -1.39 -13.69 20.25
C ARG A 71 -0.69 -14.57 19.22
N GLY A 72 -0.50 -15.86 19.55
CA GLY A 72 0.16 -16.81 18.66
C GLY A 72 -0.60 -16.99 17.33
N PHE A 73 -1.92 -17.14 17.40
CA PHE A 73 -2.77 -17.26 16.21
C PHE A 73 -2.68 -16.03 15.31
N ARG A 74 -2.80 -14.82 15.87
CA ARG A 74 -2.70 -13.59 15.09
C ARG A 74 -1.30 -13.38 14.51
N ALA A 75 -0.26 -13.67 15.28
CA ALA A 75 1.10 -13.61 14.78
C ALA A 75 1.31 -14.52 13.56
N LEU A 76 0.83 -15.75 13.63
CA LEU A 76 0.89 -16.70 12.52
C LEU A 76 0.02 -16.27 11.34
N TYR A 77 -1.24 -15.91 11.60
CA TYR A 77 -2.19 -15.54 10.55
C TYR A 77 -1.77 -14.26 9.82
N LEU A 78 -1.48 -13.17 10.57
CA LEU A 78 -1.10 -11.90 9.96
C LEU A 78 0.36 -11.88 9.49
N GLY A 79 1.27 -12.45 10.29
CA GLY A 79 2.70 -12.42 9.99
C GLY A 79 3.10 -13.37 8.85
N LEU A 80 2.48 -14.53 8.76
CA LEU A 80 2.82 -15.51 7.74
C LEU A 80 1.79 -15.54 6.61
N VAL A 81 0.55 -15.94 6.90
CA VAL A 81 -0.45 -16.22 5.84
C VAL A 81 -0.82 -14.96 5.07
N PHE A 82 -1.28 -13.95 5.78
CA PHE A 82 -1.72 -12.71 5.15
C PHE A 82 -0.57 -11.97 4.46
N ASN A 83 0.58 -11.87 5.12
CA ASN A 83 1.74 -11.18 4.57
C ASN A 83 2.29 -11.85 3.31
N VAL A 84 2.38 -13.18 3.29
CA VAL A 84 2.81 -13.94 2.09
C VAL A 84 1.85 -13.71 0.92
N LEU A 85 0.53 -13.72 1.16
CA LEU A 85 -0.46 -13.45 0.12
C LEU A 85 -0.32 -12.04 -0.46
N VAL A 86 -0.19 -11.03 0.41
CA VAL A 86 0.00 -9.64 -0.03
C VAL A 86 1.30 -9.47 -0.80
N MET A 87 2.41 -9.99 -0.27
CA MET A 87 3.70 -9.94 -0.96
C MET A 87 3.66 -10.66 -2.32
N GLY A 88 2.96 -11.79 -2.41
CA GLY A 88 2.74 -12.49 -3.67
C GLY A 88 2.00 -11.63 -4.70
N ALA A 89 0.91 -10.98 -4.31
CA ALA A 89 0.12 -10.11 -5.16
C ALA A 89 0.93 -8.89 -5.66
N VAL A 90 1.65 -8.22 -4.76
CA VAL A 90 2.52 -7.08 -5.10
C VAL A 90 3.66 -7.50 -6.02
N SER A 91 4.27 -8.66 -5.76
CA SER A 91 5.33 -9.21 -6.61
C SER A 91 4.85 -9.51 -8.03
N LEU A 92 3.64 -10.07 -8.19
CA LEU A 92 3.03 -10.29 -9.50
C LEU A 92 2.78 -8.98 -10.25
N ALA A 93 2.33 -7.94 -9.56
CA ALA A 93 2.16 -6.62 -10.16
C ALA A 93 3.51 -6.02 -10.60
N ALA A 94 4.55 -6.15 -9.78
CA ALA A 94 5.90 -5.71 -10.12
C ALA A 94 6.46 -6.44 -11.36
N ILE A 95 6.25 -7.75 -11.47
CA ILE A 95 6.65 -8.55 -12.65
C ILE A 95 5.94 -8.03 -13.91
N LYS A 96 4.64 -7.82 -13.85
CA LYS A 96 3.87 -7.29 -14.99
C LYS A 96 4.36 -5.92 -15.40
N PHE A 97 4.58 -5.03 -14.44
CA PHE A 97 5.09 -3.69 -14.69
C PHE A 97 6.49 -3.72 -15.31
N GLY A 98 7.41 -4.49 -14.74
CA GLY A 98 8.76 -4.68 -15.26
C GLY A 98 8.78 -5.27 -16.67
N GLY A 99 7.89 -6.22 -16.96
CA GLY A 99 7.73 -6.79 -18.30
C GLY A 99 7.23 -5.80 -19.33
N ILE A 100 6.24 -4.94 -18.98
CA ILE A 100 5.64 -3.99 -19.91
C ILE A 100 6.54 -2.76 -20.13
N VAL A 101 7.13 -2.21 -19.05
CA VAL A 101 7.88 -0.94 -19.11
C VAL A 101 9.35 -1.15 -19.47
N LEU A 102 9.98 -2.19 -18.91
CA LEU A 102 11.42 -2.45 -19.04
C LEU A 102 11.74 -3.61 -19.99
N GLY A 103 10.73 -4.42 -20.35
CA GLY A 103 10.93 -5.62 -21.15
C GLY A 103 11.71 -6.72 -20.42
N TRP A 104 11.79 -6.65 -19.08
CA TRP A 104 12.58 -7.57 -18.27
C TRP A 104 11.83 -8.86 -17.96
N PRO A 105 12.52 -10.01 -17.91
CA PRO A 105 11.93 -11.25 -17.43
C PRO A 105 11.58 -11.12 -15.94
N GLY A 106 10.50 -11.77 -15.52
CA GLY A 106 9.93 -11.61 -14.18
C GLY A 106 10.94 -11.94 -13.04
N TRP A 107 11.76 -12.95 -13.23
CA TRP A 107 12.77 -13.33 -12.24
C TRP A 107 13.82 -12.21 -12.03
N LEU A 108 14.25 -11.54 -13.10
CA LEU A 108 15.22 -10.44 -13.03
C LEU A 108 14.61 -9.23 -12.29
N THR A 109 13.36 -8.88 -12.62
CA THR A 109 12.63 -7.81 -11.95
C THR A 109 12.54 -8.05 -10.44
N LEU A 110 12.16 -9.27 -10.03
CA LEU A 110 12.07 -9.62 -8.61
C LEU A 110 13.43 -9.61 -7.93
N THR A 111 14.45 -10.20 -8.55
CA THR A 111 15.79 -10.25 -7.97
C THR A 111 16.34 -8.85 -7.71
N ILE A 112 16.22 -7.94 -8.67
CA ILE A 112 16.67 -6.56 -8.52
C ILE A 112 15.87 -5.83 -7.45
N ALA A 113 14.53 -5.90 -7.51
CA ALA A 113 13.68 -5.24 -6.55
C ALA A 113 13.91 -5.74 -5.11
N CYS A 114 13.98 -7.04 -4.92
CA CYS A 114 14.26 -7.65 -3.61
C CYS A 114 15.66 -7.29 -3.10
N SER A 115 16.67 -7.31 -3.97
CA SER A 115 18.05 -6.96 -3.58
C SER A 115 18.15 -5.50 -3.13
N ILE A 116 17.55 -4.57 -3.85
CA ILE A 116 17.53 -3.16 -3.48
C ILE A 116 16.79 -2.97 -2.15
N THR A 117 15.61 -3.60 -2.01
CA THR A 117 14.81 -3.52 -0.78
C THR A 117 15.58 -4.08 0.42
N LEU A 118 16.23 -5.24 0.25
CA LEU A 118 17.04 -5.86 1.30
C LEU A 118 18.21 -4.95 1.69
N ALA A 119 18.92 -4.39 0.71
CA ALA A 119 20.05 -3.53 0.96
C ALA A 119 19.68 -2.29 1.79
N TYR A 120 18.67 -1.51 1.36
CA TYR A 120 18.33 -0.31 2.11
C TYR A 120 17.65 -0.60 3.47
N SER A 121 16.90 -1.69 3.57
CA SER A 121 16.25 -2.07 4.84
C SER A 121 17.27 -2.54 5.88
N THR A 122 18.28 -3.33 5.47
CA THR A 122 19.30 -3.85 6.40
C THR A 122 20.31 -2.79 6.80
N LEU A 123 20.73 -1.93 5.86
CA LEU A 123 21.74 -0.91 6.14
C LEU A 123 21.18 0.30 6.89
N GLY A 124 19.95 0.69 6.63
CA GLY A 124 19.39 1.93 7.15
C GLY A 124 18.43 1.76 8.32
N GLY A 125 18.00 0.55 8.61
CA GLY A 125 17.02 0.28 9.65
C GLY A 125 15.70 1.07 9.48
N LEU A 126 14.93 1.20 10.57
CA LEU A 126 13.61 1.85 10.54
C LEU A 126 13.64 3.31 10.05
N LYS A 127 14.68 4.07 10.38
CA LYS A 127 14.79 5.48 9.95
C LYS A 127 14.93 5.61 8.44
N ALA A 128 15.76 4.76 7.81
CA ALA A 128 15.92 4.80 6.35
C ALA A 128 14.63 4.38 5.64
N VAL A 129 13.93 3.37 6.16
CA VAL A 129 12.62 2.95 5.61
C VAL A 129 11.62 4.11 5.64
N ILE A 130 11.51 4.84 6.76
CA ILE A 130 10.60 6.00 6.85
C ILE A 130 10.97 7.11 5.86
N ILE A 131 12.26 7.39 5.68
CA ILE A 131 12.72 8.42 4.74
C ILE A 131 12.45 7.98 3.29
N THR A 132 12.76 6.74 2.95
CA THR A 132 12.48 6.19 1.61
C THR A 132 10.99 6.14 1.31
N ASP A 133 10.16 5.78 2.26
CA ASP A 133 8.70 5.81 2.14
C ASP A 133 8.18 7.23 1.85
N PHE A 134 8.74 8.23 2.54
CA PHE A 134 8.38 9.64 2.30
C PHE A 134 8.78 10.09 0.88
N LEU A 135 9.99 9.76 0.44
CA LEU A 135 10.45 10.09 -0.91
C LEU A 135 9.61 9.37 -1.98
N GLN A 136 9.33 8.10 -1.79
CA GLN A 136 8.46 7.32 -2.68
C GLN A 136 7.04 7.90 -2.74
N PHE A 137 6.50 8.35 -1.61
CA PHE A 137 5.21 9.03 -1.59
C PHE A 137 5.22 10.33 -2.40
N MET A 138 6.26 11.17 -2.27
CA MET A 138 6.41 12.38 -3.05
C MET A 138 6.45 12.07 -4.56
N LEU A 139 7.26 11.09 -4.96
CA LEU A 139 7.37 10.66 -6.35
C LEU A 139 6.03 10.11 -6.90
N ALA A 140 5.34 9.31 -6.10
CA ALA A 140 4.03 8.77 -6.48
C ALA A 140 2.98 9.87 -6.66
N MET A 141 2.96 10.88 -5.79
CA MET A 141 2.05 12.02 -5.90
C MET A 141 2.33 12.85 -7.14
N ILE A 142 3.61 13.20 -7.38
CA ILE A 142 4.02 13.96 -8.57
C ILE A 142 3.67 13.17 -9.83
N GLY A 143 4.01 11.89 -9.89
CA GLY A 143 3.71 11.01 -11.01
C GLY A 143 2.22 10.88 -11.29
N SER A 144 1.40 10.75 -10.24
CA SER A 144 -0.06 10.63 -10.36
C SER A 144 -0.70 11.92 -10.91
N VAL A 145 -0.28 13.08 -10.42
CA VAL A 145 -0.76 14.37 -10.90
C VAL A 145 -0.32 14.57 -12.36
N TRP A 146 0.93 14.30 -12.68
CA TRP A 146 1.43 14.41 -14.05
C TRP A 146 0.70 13.47 -15.01
N ALA A 147 0.50 12.21 -14.63
CA ALA A 147 -0.28 11.26 -15.41
C ALA A 147 -1.72 11.72 -15.64
N ALA A 148 -2.38 12.28 -14.61
CA ALA A 148 -3.73 12.83 -14.75
C ALA A 148 -3.78 13.99 -15.74
N VAL A 149 -2.85 14.95 -15.65
CA VAL A 149 -2.74 16.07 -16.58
C VAL A 149 -2.47 15.59 -18.01
N TYR A 150 -1.55 14.64 -18.17
CA TYR A 150 -1.23 14.06 -19.47
C TYR A 150 -2.45 13.37 -20.10
N VAL A 151 -3.15 12.53 -19.34
CA VAL A 151 -4.34 11.81 -19.85
C VAL A 151 -5.45 12.78 -20.22
N LEU A 152 -5.71 13.82 -19.41
CA LEU A 152 -6.69 14.86 -19.75
C LEU A 152 -6.33 15.65 -21.01
N GLY A 153 -5.03 15.81 -21.31
CA GLY A 153 -4.52 16.47 -22.51
C GLY A 153 -4.65 15.63 -23.80
N LEU A 154 -4.94 14.33 -23.71
CA LEU A 154 -5.09 13.48 -24.89
C LEU A 154 -6.32 13.90 -25.71
N LYS A 155 -6.16 13.96 -27.03
CA LYS A 155 -7.25 14.30 -27.97
C LYS A 155 -8.48 13.40 -27.84
N GLN A 156 -8.26 12.15 -27.45
CA GLN A 156 -9.32 11.16 -27.26
C GLN A 156 -10.20 11.47 -26.04
N VAL A 157 -9.63 12.06 -24.99
CA VAL A 157 -10.33 12.45 -23.76
C VAL A 157 -11.00 13.83 -23.94
N GLY A 158 -10.33 14.76 -24.62
CA GLY A 158 -10.89 16.08 -24.95
C GLY A 158 -11.05 17.02 -23.75
N GLY A 159 -10.29 16.76 -22.67
CA GLY A 159 -10.29 17.56 -21.44
C GLY A 159 -11.33 17.15 -20.42
N LEU A 160 -11.28 17.79 -19.25
CA LEU A 160 -12.16 17.47 -18.12
C LEU A 160 -13.64 17.72 -18.43
N SER A 161 -13.95 18.80 -19.17
CA SER A 161 -15.34 19.16 -19.53
C SER A 161 -16.01 18.07 -20.37
N LYS A 162 -15.26 17.54 -21.36
CA LYS A 162 -15.79 16.48 -22.22
C LYS A 162 -15.90 15.15 -21.49
N LEU A 163 -14.98 14.87 -20.57
CA LEU A 163 -15.03 13.68 -19.72
C LEU A 163 -16.26 13.69 -18.80
N LEU A 164 -16.61 14.86 -18.24
CA LEU A 164 -17.74 15.01 -17.33
C LEU A 164 -19.09 15.08 -18.07
N SER A 165 -19.11 15.45 -19.35
CA SER A 165 -20.31 15.48 -20.18
C SER A 165 -20.57 14.17 -20.94
N HIS A 166 -19.68 13.18 -20.83
CA HIS A 166 -19.86 11.86 -21.41
C HIS A 166 -20.75 11.04 -20.46
N GLU A 167 -22.03 10.85 -20.85
CA GLU A 167 -22.93 9.85 -20.27
C GLU A 167 -22.59 8.45 -20.77
#